data_7f17349c922794c66433863bdaf4b6d8
#
_entry.id   7f17349c922794c66433863bdaf4b6d8
#
_cell.length_a   1.000
_cell.length_b   1.000
_cell.length_c   1.000
_cell.angle_alpha   90.00
_cell.angle_beta   90.00
_cell.angle_gamma   90.00
#
_symmetry.space_group_name_H-M   'P 1'
#
loop_
_entity.id
_entity.type
_entity.pdbx_description
1 polymer ?
#
loop_
_entity_poly.entity_id
_entity_poly.type
_entity_poly.pdbx_seq_one_letter_code
_entity_poly.pdbx_strand_id
1 'polypeptide(L)'
;MPGGMLLRGFRIDPARAGAGAARLPCLAHGPVEVALRQNLTLLVGENGAGKTTLLEALAAACAIRPGGGGSYAETEASRPATALSAAIELHVSGHRPKGLFLRADRFAETMAASGRLPMPGTGARGRAEWRLADEQSRGEGVLSLLSARVDASEQLLYLLDEPETGLSPQRQMALLCLLDSLHRDGRSQALVATHSPILMSHPGCDLLWLDQDGIARRPLEEIPHWRDLRRFMRDPQQALRRLLE
;
A
#
# COMPACT_ATOMS: atom_id res chain seq x y z
N MET A 1 -0.29 -24.80 -8.74
CA MET A 1 0.06 -23.62 -9.56
C MET A 1 0.02 -22.42 -8.64
N PRO A 2 1.08 -21.62 -8.46
CA PRO A 2 0.96 -20.37 -7.73
C PRO A 2 -0.08 -19.53 -8.46
N GLY A 3 -1.07 -19.03 -7.75
CA GLY A 3 -2.11 -18.16 -8.29
C GLY A 3 -1.44 -17.00 -9.02
N GLY A 4 -1.81 -16.75 -10.28
CA GLY A 4 -1.18 -15.72 -11.07
C GLY A 4 -1.43 -14.34 -10.46
N MET A 5 -0.44 -13.46 -10.44
CA MET A 5 -0.59 -12.07 -9.98
C MET A 5 -1.75 -11.41 -10.69
N LEU A 6 -2.58 -10.68 -9.93
CA LEU A 6 -3.74 -9.94 -10.43
C LEU A 6 -3.31 -8.74 -11.28
N LEU A 7 -2.32 -8.00 -10.80
CA LEU A 7 -1.65 -6.88 -11.46
C LEU A 7 -0.20 -7.29 -11.72
N ARG A 8 0.19 -7.42 -12.97
CA ARG A 8 1.56 -7.81 -13.38
C ARG A 8 2.49 -6.62 -13.47
N GLY A 9 1.93 -5.42 -13.58
CA GLY A 9 2.69 -4.20 -13.71
C GLY A 9 1.82 -3.04 -14.16
N PHE A 10 2.44 -1.91 -14.33
CA PHE A 10 1.79 -0.72 -14.85
C PHE A 10 2.81 0.19 -15.56
N ARG A 11 2.30 0.97 -16.51
CA ARG A 11 3.04 2.06 -17.14
C ARG A 11 2.36 3.37 -16.83
N ILE A 12 3.13 4.39 -16.51
CA ILE A 12 2.64 5.76 -16.30
C ILE A 12 3.25 6.66 -17.35
N ASP A 13 2.41 7.29 -18.14
CA ASP A 13 2.83 8.27 -19.14
C ASP A 13 2.29 9.64 -18.77
N PRO A 14 3.14 10.54 -18.22
CA PRO A 14 2.69 11.84 -17.74
C PRO A 14 2.10 12.73 -18.86
N ALA A 15 2.42 12.47 -20.13
CA ALA A 15 1.82 13.19 -21.25
C ALA A 15 0.33 12.89 -21.43
N ARG A 16 -0.16 11.77 -20.89
CA ARG A 16 -1.57 11.35 -20.94
C ARG A 16 -2.36 11.77 -19.69
N ALA A 17 -1.70 12.42 -18.73
CA ALA A 17 -2.36 12.83 -17.48
C ALA A 17 -3.41 13.92 -17.75
N GLY A 18 -4.54 13.82 -17.04
CA GLY A 18 -5.60 14.82 -17.10
C GLY A 18 -5.19 16.18 -16.54
N ALA A 19 -5.92 17.22 -16.88
CA ALA A 19 -5.71 18.54 -16.31
C ALA A 19 -5.80 18.52 -14.78
N GLY A 20 -4.82 19.14 -14.11
CA GLY A 20 -4.74 19.15 -12.64
C GLY A 20 -4.19 17.86 -12.02
N ALA A 21 -3.67 16.93 -12.83
CA ALA A 21 -3.04 15.72 -12.31
C ALA A 21 -1.86 16.02 -11.38
N ALA A 22 -1.69 15.20 -10.36
CA ALA A 22 -0.54 15.28 -9.47
C ALA A 22 0.76 15.08 -10.24
N ARG A 23 1.74 15.93 -9.94
CA ARG A 23 3.11 15.76 -10.46
C ARG A 23 3.87 14.87 -9.49
N LEU A 24 4.22 13.68 -9.95
CA LEU A 24 5.06 12.76 -9.19
C LEU A 24 6.54 13.04 -9.50
N PRO A 25 7.41 13.18 -8.48
CA PRO A 25 8.84 13.34 -8.70
C PRO A 25 9.43 12.25 -9.58
N CYS A 26 8.99 11.00 -9.40
CA CYS A 26 9.46 9.85 -10.17
C CYS A 26 9.09 9.89 -11.68
N LEU A 27 8.26 10.83 -12.11
CA LEU A 27 7.89 11.04 -13.51
C LEU A 27 8.60 12.25 -14.14
N ALA A 28 9.55 12.87 -13.45
CA ALA A 28 10.25 14.07 -13.92
C ALA A 28 10.98 13.84 -15.25
N HIS A 29 11.44 12.63 -15.51
CA HIS A 29 12.22 12.27 -16.70
C HIS A 29 11.40 11.55 -17.79
N GLY A 30 10.08 11.48 -17.64
CA GLY A 30 9.18 10.90 -18.65
C GLY A 30 8.42 9.67 -18.16
N PRO A 31 7.94 8.83 -19.09
CA PRO A 31 7.18 7.64 -18.77
C PRO A 31 7.98 6.63 -17.94
N VAL A 32 7.31 6.00 -16.99
CA VAL A 32 7.88 4.94 -16.14
C VAL A 32 7.08 3.67 -16.35
N GLU A 33 7.78 2.54 -16.52
CA GLU A 33 7.18 1.21 -16.59
C GLU A 33 7.68 0.35 -15.43
N VAL A 34 6.75 -0.27 -14.72
CA VAL A 34 7.02 -1.10 -13.55
C VAL A 34 6.45 -2.49 -13.76
N ALA A 35 7.31 -3.49 -13.77
CA ALA A 35 6.90 -4.89 -13.69
C ALA A 35 6.89 -5.35 -12.24
N LEU A 36 5.78 -5.87 -11.75
CA LEU A 36 5.67 -6.48 -10.43
C LEU A 36 6.12 -7.93 -10.52
N ARG A 37 6.96 -8.38 -9.60
CA ARG A 37 7.56 -9.73 -9.62
C ARG A 37 7.05 -10.64 -8.51
N GLN A 38 6.53 -10.03 -7.46
CA GLN A 38 6.01 -10.73 -6.28
C GLN A 38 4.58 -10.27 -6.00
N ASN A 39 3.80 -11.11 -5.36
CA ASN A 39 2.46 -10.74 -4.89
C ASN A 39 2.48 -9.84 -3.64
N LEU A 40 3.65 -9.62 -3.04
CA LEU A 40 3.88 -8.58 -2.03
C LEU A 40 4.93 -7.60 -2.54
N THR A 41 4.53 -6.37 -2.79
CA THR A 41 5.40 -5.28 -3.25
C THR A 41 5.31 -4.11 -2.28
N LEU A 42 6.46 -3.62 -1.82
CA LEU A 42 6.54 -2.45 -0.97
C LEU A 42 7.03 -1.24 -1.78
N LEU A 43 6.28 -0.16 -1.73
CA LEU A 43 6.65 1.15 -2.28
C LEU A 43 7.35 1.94 -1.19
N VAL A 44 8.62 2.22 -1.39
CA VAL A 44 9.51 2.86 -0.43
C VAL A 44 10.10 4.12 -1.04
N GLY A 45 10.38 5.13 -0.25
CA GLY A 45 10.95 6.40 -0.72
C GLY A 45 10.80 7.48 0.34
N GLU A 46 11.45 8.61 0.12
CA GLU A 46 11.39 9.76 1.03
C GLU A 46 9.95 10.31 1.17
N ASN A 47 9.74 11.15 2.19
CA ASN A 47 8.50 11.92 2.30
C ASN A 47 8.36 12.82 1.06
N GLY A 48 7.15 12.85 0.49
CA GLY A 48 6.91 13.60 -0.74
C GLY A 48 7.33 12.91 -2.04
N ALA A 49 7.91 11.69 -2.02
CA ALA A 49 8.25 10.94 -3.22
C ALA A 49 7.02 10.52 -4.05
N GLY A 50 5.79 10.69 -3.51
CA GLY A 50 4.55 10.42 -4.23
C GLY A 50 3.98 9.02 -4.05
N LYS A 51 4.41 8.26 -3.03
CA LYS A 51 3.92 6.89 -2.75
C LYS A 51 2.40 6.83 -2.59
N THR A 52 1.84 7.66 -1.72
CA THR A 52 0.39 7.79 -1.50
C THR A 52 -0.35 8.13 -2.79
N THR A 53 0.14 9.15 -3.52
CA THR A 53 -0.48 9.59 -4.77
C THR A 53 -0.44 8.51 -5.84
N LEU A 54 0.65 7.75 -5.91
CA LEU A 54 0.76 6.61 -6.83
C LEU A 54 -0.25 5.51 -6.47
N LEU A 55 -0.38 5.15 -5.19
CA LEU A 55 -1.37 4.16 -4.75
C LEU A 55 -2.81 4.62 -5.01
N GLU A 56 -3.12 5.90 -4.75
CA GLU A 56 -4.43 6.48 -5.06
C GLU A 56 -4.73 6.44 -6.56
N ALA A 57 -3.75 6.78 -7.39
CA ALA A 57 -3.90 6.75 -8.85
C ALA A 57 -4.07 5.32 -9.38
N LEU A 58 -3.36 4.34 -8.82
CA LEU A 58 -3.54 2.92 -9.12
C LEU A 58 -4.91 2.41 -8.66
N ALA A 59 -5.38 2.81 -7.47
CA ALA A 59 -6.71 2.48 -6.98
C ALA A 59 -7.80 3.00 -7.94
N ALA A 60 -7.68 4.26 -8.37
CA ALA A 60 -8.59 4.86 -9.33
C ALA A 60 -8.53 4.15 -10.70
N ALA A 61 -7.33 3.84 -11.21
CA ALA A 61 -7.16 3.11 -12.45
C ALA A 61 -7.75 1.69 -12.40
N CYS A 62 -7.66 1.02 -11.25
CA CYS A 62 -8.28 -0.28 -10.99
C CYS A 62 -9.79 -0.18 -10.68
N ALA A 63 -10.36 1.02 -10.52
CA ALA A 63 -11.71 1.26 -10.02
C ALA A 63 -11.95 0.68 -8.60
N ILE A 64 -10.91 0.65 -7.75
CA ILE A 64 -10.97 0.19 -6.37
C ILE A 64 -11.29 1.39 -5.48
N ARG A 65 -12.36 1.31 -4.68
CA ARG A 65 -12.77 2.35 -3.72
C ARG A 65 -11.94 2.30 -2.43
N PRO A 66 -11.77 3.46 -1.76
CA PRO A 66 -11.41 3.44 -0.36
C PRO A 66 -12.40 2.59 0.46
N GLY A 67 -11.89 1.64 1.25
CA GLY A 67 -12.71 0.75 2.07
C GLY A 67 -13.29 -0.49 1.38
N GLY A 68 -13.10 -0.65 0.09
CA GLY A 68 -13.62 -1.78 -0.69
C GLY A 68 -15.09 -1.64 -1.11
N GLY A 69 -15.46 -2.27 -2.21
CA GLY A 69 -16.81 -2.20 -2.81
C GLY A 69 -16.85 -1.28 -4.03
N GLY A 70 -17.80 -1.48 -4.97
CA GLY A 70 -17.99 -0.87 -6.29
C GLY A 70 -17.41 0.55 -6.53
N SER A 71 -17.58 1.15 -7.68
CA SER A 71 -17.02 2.37 -8.27
C SER A 71 -16.36 3.41 -7.32
N TYR A 72 -15.15 3.86 -7.63
CA TYR A 72 -14.37 4.91 -6.93
C TYR A 72 -15.17 6.23 -6.81
N ALA A 73 -15.36 6.74 -5.59
CA ALA A 73 -15.97 8.05 -5.38
C ALA A 73 -14.86 9.10 -5.32
N GLU A 74 -14.84 10.01 -6.26
CA GLU A 74 -13.89 11.11 -6.31
C GLU A 74 -14.22 12.13 -5.20
N THR A 75 -13.19 12.51 -4.43
CA THR A 75 -13.23 13.64 -3.49
C THR A 75 -12.34 14.75 -4.01
N GLU A 76 -12.51 15.99 -3.53
CA GLU A 76 -11.62 17.09 -3.91
C GLU A 76 -10.13 16.78 -3.64
N ALA A 77 -9.85 16.11 -2.51
CA ALA A 77 -8.49 15.72 -2.13
C ALA A 77 -7.92 14.62 -3.03
N SER A 78 -8.75 13.74 -3.62
CA SER A 78 -8.30 12.66 -4.49
C SER A 78 -8.29 13.03 -5.98
N ARG A 79 -8.85 14.19 -6.36
CA ARG A 79 -8.90 14.65 -7.75
C ARG A 79 -7.56 14.62 -8.49
N PRO A 80 -6.44 15.12 -7.91
CA PRO A 80 -5.15 15.09 -8.61
C PRO A 80 -4.65 13.67 -8.89
N ALA A 81 -4.86 12.73 -7.98
CA ALA A 81 -4.51 11.32 -8.17
C ALA A 81 -5.45 10.64 -9.18
N THR A 82 -6.75 10.97 -9.15
CA THR A 82 -7.74 10.48 -10.12
C THR A 82 -7.42 11.01 -11.52
N ALA A 83 -7.03 12.27 -11.66
CA ALA A 83 -6.59 12.84 -12.94
C ALA A 83 -5.30 12.16 -13.46
N LEU A 84 -4.41 11.75 -12.55
CA LEU A 84 -3.21 10.98 -12.90
C LEU A 84 -3.57 9.55 -13.36
N SER A 85 -4.66 8.96 -12.87
CA SER A 85 -5.07 7.59 -13.25
C SER A 85 -5.30 7.43 -14.75
N ALA A 86 -5.65 8.49 -15.46
CA ALA A 86 -5.79 8.49 -16.91
C ALA A 86 -4.45 8.25 -17.65
N ALA A 87 -3.34 8.54 -16.99
CA ALA A 87 -1.98 8.30 -17.49
C ALA A 87 -1.49 6.87 -17.20
N ILE A 88 -2.25 6.07 -16.44
CA ILE A 88 -1.85 4.73 -16.03
C ILE A 88 -2.43 3.68 -16.97
N GLU A 89 -1.55 2.88 -17.54
CA GLU A 89 -1.88 1.66 -18.26
C GLU A 89 -1.58 0.46 -17.34
N LEU A 90 -2.60 -0.36 -17.06
CA LEU A 90 -2.49 -1.50 -16.16
C LEU A 90 -2.18 -2.77 -16.95
N HIS A 91 -1.18 -3.52 -16.55
CA HIS A 91 -0.89 -4.85 -17.06
C HIS A 91 -1.51 -5.90 -16.13
N VAL A 92 -2.72 -6.33 -16.42
CA VAL A 92 -3.51 -7.24 -15.58
C VAL A 92 -3.56 -8.66 -16.15
N SER A 93 -3.81 -9.63 -15.26
CA SER A 93 -4.07 -11.02 -15.64
C SER A 93 -5.57 -11.24 -15.85
N GLY A 94 -6.07 -10.94 -17.04
CA GLY A 94 -7.50 -11.07 -17.35
C GLY A 94 -8.30 -9.80 -17.07
N HIS A 95 -9.21 -9.83 -16.09
CA HIS A 95 -10.06 -8.69 -15.75
C HIS A 95 -9.38 -7.74 -14.75
N ARG A 96 -9.90 -6.50 -14.65
CA ARG A 96 -9.49 -5.58 -13.60
C ARG A 96 -9.66 -6.23 -12.23
N PRO A 97 -8.63 -6.17 -11.36
CA PRO A 97 -8.70 -6.81 -10.06
C PRO A 97 -9.74 -6.14 -9.16
N LYS A 98 -10.49 -6.94 -8.43
CA LYS A 98 -11.20 -6.46 -7.26
C LYS A 98 -10.18 -6.17 -6.17
N GLY A 99 -10.46 -5.24 -5.27
CA GLY A 99 -9.48 -4.93 -4.24
C GLY A 99 -10.00 -4.08 -3.10
N LEU A 100 -9.08 -3.81 -2.20
CA LEU A 100 -9.26 -2.93 -1.06
C LEU A 100 -8.18 -1.85 -1.11
N PHE A 101 -8.58 -0.59 -1.10
CA PHE A 101 -7.68 0.53 -0.88
C PHE A 101 -7.88 1.06 0.54
N LEU A 102 -6.80 1.05 1.32
CA LEU A 102 -6.79 1.46 2.72
C LEU A 102 -5.70 2.50 2.96
N ARG A 103 -6.08 3.63 3.55
CA ARG A 103 -5.17 4.64 4.08
C ARG A 103 -5.31 4.68 5.60
N ALA A 104 -4.19 4.52 6.32
CA ALA A 104 -4.24 4.51 7.78
C ALA A 104 -4.64 5.87 8.38
N ASP A 105 -4.24 6.98 7.77
CA ASP A 105 -4.61 8.34 8.20
C ASP A 105 -6.12 8.64 8.04
N ARG A 106 -6.80 7.94 7.12
CA ARG A 106 -8.25 8.05 6.85
C ARG A 106 -9.04 6.80 7.24
N PHE A 107 -8.49 5.99 8.13
CA PHE A 107 -9.10 4.72 8.52
C PHE A 107 -10.53 4.90 9.04
N ALA A 108 -10.76 5.88 9.92
CA ALA A 108 -12.10 6.17 10.48
C ALA A 108 -13.12 6.56 9.39
N GLU A 109 -12.71 7.36 8.39
CA GLU A 109 -13.56 7.72 7.25
C GLU A 109 -13.87 6.49 6.38
N THR A 110 -12.86 5.66 6.15
CA THR A 110 -12.97 4.40 5.41
C THR A 110 -13.96 3.45 6.08
N MET A 111 -13.89 3.35 7.41
CA MET A 111 -14.80 2.50 8.21
C MET A 111 -16.22 3.02 8.19
N ALA A 112 -16.43 4.32 8.34
CA ALA A 112 -17.76 4.96 8.29
C ALA A 112 -18.41 4.75 6.91
N ALA A 113 -17.65 4.86 5.82
CA ALA A 113 -18.10 4.61 4.47
C ALA A 113 -18.47 3.13 4.23
N SER A 114 -17.68 2.21 4.80
CA SER A 114 -17.89 0.75 4.68
C SER A 114 -19.07 0.24 5.47
N GLY A 115 -19.43 0.87 6.58
CA GLY A 115 -20.59 0.52 7.40
C GLY A 115 -21.93 0.64 6.65
N ARG A 116 -21.92 1.25 5.46
CA ARG A 116 -23.08 1.35 4.54
C ARG A 116 -23.11 0.27 3.46
N LEU A 117 -22.07 -0.53 3.34
CA LEU A 117 -21.99 -1.58 2.30
C LEU A 117 -22.17 -2.96 2.94
N PRO A 118 -23.07 -3.81 2.39
CA PRO A 118 -23.14 -5.20 2.81
C PRO A 118 -21.82 -5.88 2.42
N MET A 119 -21.10 -6.38 3.43
CA MET A 119 -19.91 -7.18 3.24
C MET A 119 -20.30 -8.57 2.71
N PRO A 120 -19.66 -9.12 1.67
CA PRO A 120 -19.83 -10.51 1.31
C PRO A 120 -19.53 -11.39 2.53
N GLY A 121 -20.50 -12.18 3.00
CA GLY A 121 -20.37 -13.06 4.18
C GLY A 121 -20.75 -12.45 5.53
N THR A 122 -21.27 -11.24 5.59
CA THR A 122 -21.60 -10.57 6.85
C THR A 122 -23.01 -10.87 7.35
N GLY A 123 -23.11 -11.87 8.22
CA GLY A 123 -24.16 -11.95 9.23
C GLY A 123 -23.90 -11.01 10.43
N ALA A 124 -24.66 -11.15 11.51
CA ALA A 124 -24.54 -10.36 12.73
C ALA A 124 -23.10 -10.32 13.32
N ARG A 125 -22.28 -11.36 13.09
CA ARG A 125 -20.88 -11.46 13.51
C ARG A 125 -19.99 -10.42 12.86
N GLY A 126 -20.04 -10.24 11.53
CA GLY A 126 -19.21 -9.23 10.84
C GLY A 126 -19.51 -7.81 11.33
N ARG A 127 -20.77 -7.47 11.66
CA ARG A 127 -21.13 -6.15 12.22
C ARG A 127 -20.59 -5.93 13.63
N ALA A 128 -20.44 -6.98 14.44
CA ALA A 128 -19.86 -6.87 15.79
C ALA A 128 -18.36 -6.63 15.72
N GLU A 129 -17.65 -7.33 14.83
CA GLU A 129 -16.20 -7.15 14.59
C GLU A 129 -15.87 -5.74 14.07
N TRP A 130 -16.75 -5.16 13.24
CA TRP A 130 -16.60 -3.79 12.76
C TRP A 130 -16.79 -2.72 13.86
N ARG A 131 -17.74 -2.91 14.78
CA ARG A 131 -17.92 -2.01 15.93
C ARG A 131 -16.72 -2.05 16.88
N LEU A 132 -16.14 -3.22 17.10
CA LEU A 132 -14.94 -3.36 17.90
C LEU A 132 -13.73 -2.66 17.28
N ALA A 133 -13.62 -2.65 15.95
CA ALA A 133 -12.57 -1.92 15.22
C ALA A 133 -12.72 -0.39 15.35
N ASP A 134 -13.94 0.13 15.41
CA ASP A 134 -14.22 1.57 15.58
C ASP A 134 -13.91 2.05 17.02
N GLU A 135 -14.02 1.16 18.00
CA GLU A 135 -13.69 1.41 19.41
C GLU A 135 -12.18 1.22 19.73
N GLN A 136 -11.43 0.57 18.83
CA GLN A 136 -9.99 0.33 18.99
C GLN A 136 -9.16 1.51 18.46
N SER A 137 -7.90 1.60 18.91
CA SER A 137 -6.95 2.54 18.30
C SER A 137 -6.83 2.29 16.78
N ARG A 138 -6.59 3.32 15.99
CA ARG A 138 -6.49 3.23 14.51
C ARG A 138 -5.69 2.03 14.02
N GLY A 139 -4.55 1.76 14.66
CA GLY A 139 -3.69 0.65 14.27
C GLY A 139 -4.30 -0.73 14.54
N GLU A 140 -5.04 -0.90 15.64
CA GLU A 140 -5.75 -2.15 15.94
C GLU A 140 -6.86 -2.41 14.94
N GLY A 141 -7.56 -1.35 14.53
CA GLY A 141 -8.59 -1.42 13.52
C GLY A 141 -8.07 -1.89 12.15
N VAL A 142 -6.91 -1.37 11.73
CA VAL A 142 -6.26 -1.80 10.48
C VAL A 142 -5.91 -3.28 10.53
N LEU A 143 -5.28 -3.75 11.61
CA LEU A 143 -4.93 -5.17 11.78
C LEU A 143 -6.17 -6.07 11.76
N SER A 144 -7.22 -5.70 12.51
CA SER A 144 -8.47 -6.47 12.58
C SER A 144 -9.15 -6.57 11.20
N LEU A 145 -9.19 -5.46 10.46
CA LEU A 145 -9.75 -5.43 9.11
C LEU A 145 -8.98 -6.34 8.15
N LEU A 146 -7.65 -6.23 8.14
CA LEU A 146 -6.81 -7.03 7.25
C LEU A 146 -6.89 -8.52 7.60
N SER A 147 -6.87 -8.89 8.90
CA SER A 147 -7.03 -10.27 9.34
C SER A 147 -8.34 -10.87 8.85
N ALA A 148 -9.46 -10.17 9.09
CA ALA A 148 -10.78 -10.64 8.65
C ALA A 148 -10.90 -10.80 7.13
N ARG A 149 -10.13 -10.02 6.35
CA ARG A 149 -10.14 -10.09 4.88
C ARG A 149 -9.23 -11.15 4.31
N VAL A 150 -8.06 -11.36 4.90
CA VAL A 150 -7.13 -12.44 4.50
C VAL A 150 -7.82 -13.80 4.66
N ASP A 151 -8.62 -13.96 5.71
CA ASP A 151 -9.36 -15.21 5.97
C ASP A 151 -10.53 -15.45 5.00
N ALA A 152 -11.00 -14.44 4.27
CA ALA A 152 -12.22 -14.52 3.45
C ALA A 152 -12.08 -15.28 2.12
N SER A 153 -10.92 -15.86 1.80
CA SER A 153 -10.68 -16.70 0.60
C SER A 153 -10.88 -15.99 -0.75
N GLU A 154 -11.12 -14.69 -0.78
CA GLU A 154 -11.29 -13.93 -2.02
C GLU A 154 -9.92 -13.54 -2.61
N GLN A 155 -9.85 -13.54 -3.95
CA GLN A 155 -8.67 -12.98 -4.66
C GLN A 155 -8.80 -11.48 -4.73
N LEU A 156 -8.00 -10.76 -3.95
CA LEU A 156 -8.05 -9.30 -3.85
C LEU A 156 -6.68 -8.66 -4.10
N LEU A 157 -6.71 -7.48 -4.71
CA LEU A 157 -5.59 -6.56 -4.74
C LEU A 157 -5.69 -5.60 -3.55
N TYR A 158 -4.79 -5.72 -2.60
CA TYR A 158 -4.67 -4.83 -1.46
C TYR A 158 -3.73 -3.66 -1.82
N LEU A 159 -4.24 -2.45 -1.74
CA LEU A 159 -3.47 -1.22 -1.85
C LEU A 159 -3.47 -0.57 -0.47
N LEU A 160 -2.33 -0.60 0.22
CA LEU A 160 -2.22 -0.19 1.62
C LEU A 160 -1.27 1.00 1.73
N ASP A 161 -1.76 2.13 2.24
CA ASP A 161 -0.97 3.34 2.43
C ASP A 161 -0.67 3.55 3.91
N GLU A 162 0.61 3.38 4.26
CA GLU A 162 1.17 3.48 5.61
C GLU A 162 0.37 2.67 6.66
N PRO A 163 0.08 1.38 6.42
CA PRO A 163 -0.74 0.58 7.32
C PRO A 163 -0.13 0.41 8.71
N GLU A 164 1.16 0.72 8.86
CA GLU A 164 1.89 0.72 10.13
C GLU A 164 1.65 1.96 10.99
N THR A 165 1.03 3.02 10.46
CA THR A 165 0.84 4.28 11.18
C THR A 165 0.01 4.07 12.44
N GLY A 166 0.57 4.49 13.59
CA GLY A 166 -0.04 4.28 14.90
C GLY A 166 0.16 2.89 15.49
N LEU A 167 0.90 2.00 14.83
CA LEU A 167 1.26 0.68 15.36
C LEU A 167 2.56 0.72 16.16
N SER A 168 2.55 0.09 17.34
CA SER A 168 3.79 -0.23 18.06
C SER A 168 4.65 -1.21 17.23
N PRO A 169 5.98 -1.30 17.47
CA PRO A 169 6.85 -2.26 16.76
C PRO A 169 6.32 -3.70 16.82
N GLN A 170 5.76 -4.10 17.95
CA GLN A 170 5.18 -5.42 18.14
C GLN A 170 3.98 -5.67 17.23
N ARG A 171 3.13 -4.66 17.04
CA ARG A 171 1.99 -4.71 16.11
C ARG A 171 2.40 -4.62 14.65
N GLN A 172 3.47 -3.90 14.35
CA GLN A 172 4.05 -3.93 12.99
C GLN A 172 4.59 -5.32 12.64
N MET A 173 5.13 -6.06 13.61
CA MET A 173 5.49 -7.48 13.40
C MET A 173 4.25 -8.36 13.17
N ALA A 174 3.14 -8.10 13.87
CA ALA A 174 1.88 -8.80 13.60
C ALA A 174 1.34 -8.49 12.19
N LEU A 175 1.42 -7.23 11.75
CA LEU A 175 1.10 -6.84 10.38
C LEU A 175 2.00 -7.54 9.36
N LEU A 176 3.30 -7.64 9.64
CA LEU A 176 4.26 -8.36 8.81
C LEU A 176 3.87 -9.84 8.65
N CYS A 177 3.43 -10.51 9.75
CA CYS A 177 2.93 -11.89 9.70
C CYS A 177 1.67 -12.02 8.83
N LEU A 178 0.75 -11.06 8.86
CA LEU A 178 -0.43 -11.05 7.98
C LEU A 178 -0.04 -10.91 6.51
N LEU A 179 0.89 -10.00 6.20
CA LEU A 179 1.42 -9.82 4.85
C LEU A 179 2.17 -11.06 4.35
N ASP A 180 2.92 -11.75 5.24
CA ASP A 180 3.57 -13.02 4.94
C ASP A 180 2.54 -14.13 4.64
N SER A 181 1.47 -14.22 5.41
CA SER A 181 0.38 -15.17 5.17
C SER A 181 -0.26 -14.93 3.80
N LEU A 182 -0.52 -13.67 3.45
CA LEU A 182 -1.05 -13.28 2.14
C LEU A 182 -0.06 -13.63 1.01
N HIS A 183 1.24 -13.36 1.23
CA HIS A 183 2.29 -13.70 0.28
C HIS A 183 2.38 -15.20 0.02
N ARG A 184 2.35 -16.03 1.07
CA ARG A 184 2.43 -17.51 0.98
C ARG A 184 1.19 -18.13 0.34
N ASP A 185 0.01 -17.60 0.62
CA ASP A 185 -1.23 -18.07 0.01
C ASP A 185 -1.23 -17.85 -1.52
N GLY A 186 -0.58 -16.80 -2.00
CA GLY A 186 -0.35 -16.52 -3.42
C GLY A 186 -1.61 -16.23 -4.24
N ARG A 187 -2.80 -16.19 -3.62
CA ARG A 187 -4.07 -15.90 -4.29
C ARG A 187 -4.32 -14.41 -4.42
N SER A 188 -4.01 -13.68 -3.37
CA SER A 188 -4.14 -12.23 -3.31
C SER A 188 -2.80 -11.54 -3.56
N GLN A 189 -2.83 -10.24 -3.80
CA GLN A 189 -1.66 -9.42 -4.06
C GLN A 189 -1.74 -8.16 -3.22
N ALA A 190 -0.60 -7.68 -2.70
CA ALA A 190 -0.52 -6.45 -1.94
C ALA A 190 0.56 -5.50 -2.50
N LEU A 191 0.17 -4.24 -2.69
CA LEU A 191 1.07 -3.11 -2.86
C LEU A 191 0.95 -2.23 -1.61
N VAL A 192 2.06 -2.03 -0.91
CA VAL A 192 2.08 -1.34 0.39
C VAL A 192 3.05 -0.17 0.32
N ALA A 193 2.56 1.06 0.44
CA ALA A 193 3.43 2.19 0.70
C ALA A 193 3.79 2.20 2.19
N THR A 194 5.07 2.25 2.51
CA THR A 194 5.54 2.14 3.88
C THR A 194 6.85 2.88 4.14
N HIS A 195 7.00 3.35 5.36
CA HIS A 195 8.25 3.81 5.93
C HIS A 195 8.80 2.85 7.00
N SER A 196 8.08 1.76 7.31
CA SER A 196 8.45 0.82 8.36
C SER A 196 9.65 -0.05 7.98
N PRO A 197 10.78 0.04 8.67
CA PRO A 197 11.90 -0.88 8.48
C PRO A 197 11.52 -2.34 8.79
N ILE A 198 10.54 -2.54 9.68
CA ILE A 198 10.02 -3.86 10.02
C ILE A 198 9.34 -4.48 8.80
N LEU A 199 8.46 -3.72 8.13
CA LEU A 199 7.79 -4.23 6.93
C LEU A 199 8.76 -4.44 5.78
N MET A 200 9.74 -3.52 5.59
CA MET A 200 10.78 -3.64 4.55
C MET A 200 11.63 -4.90 4.71
N SER A 201 11.74 -5.45 5.92
CA SER A 201 12.56 -6.65 6.19
C SER A 201 11.92 -7.97 5.74
N HIS A 202 10.74 -7.97 5.14
CA HIS A 202 10.08 -9.17 4.65
C HIS A 202 10.90 -9.84 3.52
N PRO A 203 11.34 -11.11 3.66
CA PRO A 203 12.30 -11.72 2.73
C PRO A 203 11.73 -12.02 1.34
N GLY A 204 10.41 -12.11 1.21
CA GLY A 204 9.71 -12.44 -0.05
C GLY A 204 9.10 -11.23 -0.74
N CYS A 205 9.29 -10.00 -0.23
CA CYS A 205 8.74 -8.82 -0.87
C CYS A 205 9.62 -8.29 -2.00
N ASP A 206 8.98 -7.58 -2.92
CA ASP A 206 9.64 -6.76 -3.92
C ASP A 206 9.72 -5.32 -3.40
N LEU A 207 10.91 -4.72 -3.33
CA LEU A 207 11.11 -3.35 -2.86
C LEU A 207 11.26 -2.41 -4.06
N LEU A 208 10.33 -1.49 -4.23
CA LEU A 208 10.35 -0.44 -5.23
C LEU A 208 10.66 0.90 -4.57
N TRP A 209 11.83 1.42 -4.86
CA TRP A 209 12.26 2.75 -4.40
C TRP A 209 11.76 3.83 -5.36
N LEU A 210 11.07 4.82 -4.79
CA LEU A 210 10.56 5.99 -5.51
C LEU A 210 11.40 7.21 -5.14
N ASP A 211 11.96 7.86 -6.14
CA ASP A 211 12.65 9.15 -6.02
C ASP A 211 12.46 10.00 -7.31
N GLN A 212 13.22 11.08 -7.43
CA GLN A 212 13.19 11.94 -8.61
C GLN A 212 13.74 11.27 -9.88
N ASP A 213 14.53 10.21 -9.74
CA ASP A 213 15.13 9.49 -10.87
C ASP A 213 14.21 8.41 -11.43
N GLY A 214 13.08 8.14 -10.74
CA GLY A 214 12.07 7.19 -11.19
C GLY A 214 11.58 6.22 -10.12
N ILE A 215 11.19 5.03 -10.57
CA ILE A 215 10.80 3.90 -9.73
C ILE A 215 11.74 2.74 -10.03
N ALA A 216 12.59 2.40 -9.09
CA ALA A 216 13.60 1.36 -9.26
C ALA A 216 13.47 0.28 -8.19
N ARG A 217 13.70 -0.96 -8.58
CA ARG A 217 13.82 -2.06 -7.63
C ARG A 217 15.17 -1.99 -6.93
N ARG A 218 15.16 -2.06 -5.61
CA ARG A 218 16.38 -2.06 -4.80
C ARG A 218 16.36 -3.17 -3.76
N PRO A 219 17.48 -3.83 -3.50
CA PRO A 219 17.60 -4.71 -2.34
C PRO A 219 17.53 -3.89 -1.04
N LEU A 220 17.15 -4.54 0.06
CA LEU A 220 16.93 -3.89 1.36
C LEU A 220 18.15 -3.10 1.84
N GLU A 221 19.35 -3.64 1.59
CA GLU A 221 20.62 -3.05 2.01
C GLU A 221 20.93 -1.73 1.30
N GLU A 222 20.31 -1.46 0.16
CA GLU A 222 20.47 -0.22 -0.59
C GLU A 222 19.44 0.84 -0.22
N ILE A 223 18.41 0.50 0.58
CA ILE A 223 17.41 1.45 1.06
C ILE A 223 18.04 2.38 2.11
N PRO A 224 18.08 3.71 1.88
CA PRO A 224 18.80 4.65 2.77
C PRO A 224 18.31 4.57 4.22
N HIS A 225 17.01 4.68 4.46
CA HIS A 225 16.50 4.67 5.85
C HIS A 225 16.74 3.33 6.57
N TRP A 226 16.70 2.20 5.86
CA TRP A 226 17.06 0.91 6.44
C TRP A 226 18.53 0.89 6.86
N ARG A 227 19.41 1.31 5.97
CA ARG A 227 20.85 1.35 6.19
C ARG A 227 21.22 2.25 7.37
N ASP A 228 20.61 3.44 7.44
CA ASP A 228 20.89 4.42 8.48
C ASP A 228 20.36 3.95 9.83
N LEU A 229 19.13 3.42 9.89
CA LEU A 229 18.58 2.83 11.11
C LEU A 229 19.39 1.62 11.58
N ARG A 230 19.75 0.71 10.68
CA ARG A 230 20.59 -0.45 11.01
C ARG A 230 21.94 -0.02 11.58
N ARG A 231 22.55 1.01 11.00
CA ARG A 231 23.81 1.58 11.49
C ARG A 231 23.65 2.19 12.87
N PHE A 232 22.60 2.96 13.09
CA PHE A 232 22.27 3.56 14.39
C PHE A 232 22.04 2.49 15.45
N MET A 233 21.21 1.50 15.18
CA MET A 233 20.85 0.43 16.12
C MET A 233 22.03 -0.48 16.49
N ARG A 234 23.04 -0.56 15.64
CA ARG A 234 24.24 -1.38 15.89
C ARG A 234 25.10 -0.82 17.02
N ASP A 235 25.26 0.51 17.07
CA ASP A 235 25.96 1.25 18.12
C ASP A 235 25.33 2.65 18.28
N PRO A 236 24.23 2.76 19.05
CA PRO A 236 23.54 4.04 19.22
C PRO A 236 24.41 5.12 19.88
N GLN A 237 25.31 4.72 20.79
CA GLN A 237 26.17 5.68 21.47
C GLN A 237 27.21 6.29 20.54
N GLN A 238 27.83 5.49 19.69
CA GLN A 238 28.79 5.98 18.69
C GLN A 238 28.06 6.81 17.62
N ALA A 239 26.88 6.37 17.16
CA ALA A 239 26.09 7.12 16.20
C ALA A 239 25.70 8.49 16.75
N LEU A 240 25.24 8.56 18.00
CA LEU A 240 24.87 9.82 18.64
C LEU A 240 26.06 10.77 18.78
N ARG A 241 27.23 10.29 19.19
CA ARG A 241 28.46 11.12 19.25
C ARG A 241 28.75 11.80 17.91
N ARG A 242 28.68 11.06 16.81
CA ARG A 242 28.95 11.61 15.46
C ARG A 242 27.92 12.60 14.96
N LEU A 243 26.68 12.55 15.47
CA LEU A 243 25.64 13.50 15.13
C LEU A 243 25.72 14.80 15.92
N LEU A 244 26.40 14.79 17.07
CA LEU A 244 26.55 15.94 17.98
C LEU A 244 27.88 16.68 17.79
N GLU A 245 28.85 16.13 17.05
CA GLU A 245 30.09 16.75 16.59
C GLU A 245 29.86 17.54 15.29
#